data_8ccfcd345f8aa0eec8539db00e2f20c0
#
_entry.id   8ccfcd345f8aa0eec8539db00e2f20c0
#
_cell.length_a   1.000
_cell.length_b   1.000
_cell.length_c   1.000
_cell.angle_alpha   90.00
_cell.angle_beta   90.00
_cell.angle_gamma   90.00
#
_symmetry.space_group_name_H-M   'P 1'
#
loop_
_entity.id
_entity.type
_entity.pdbx_description
1 polymer ?
#
loop_
_entity_poly.entity_id
_entity_poly.type
_entity_poly.pdbx_seq_one_letter_code
_entity_poly.pdbx_strand_id
1 'polypeptide(L)'
;MQAEHYREFAAQAGIELSLSSDEELDLVKPDNPILNEINIARIRGEDLHTHYNRCGLDIEWHHFEFVERSYRHYKRSKDLLDFTDLLELIVLESHRLPNLEVVIIDEAQDLSRLQWNLVEALTQKAKRVFIAGDDDQAVFTWAGADVKSFLSLKGKITVLSQSYRVPARVYRLANTIVQRIQQRQEKEWRPREFEGEVFSYNRIEDVPVSSGQWLIMASTNYLLTPIAEWLKSLGLLYERAGVPSVPANIIHAVYDWERLRKGQKISGADVKNVYKYLGSQAVARGHKSFKAGESDVMYSIEDLQANFGLLTTQIWHEALDKISDNKREYIIAMLRRGTKLSSVPHIRISTIH
;
A
#
# COMPACT_ATOMS: atom_id res chain seq x y z
N MET A 1 -15.04 -13.28 -4.14
CA MET A 1 -15.90 -12.39 -3.30
C MET A 1 -15.57 -10.95 -3.58
N GLN A 2 -16.57 -10.04 -3.53
CA GLN A 2 -16.41 -8.59 -3.69
C GLN A 2 -16.60 -7.86 -2.36
N ALA A 3 -16.33 -6.55 -2.31
CA ALA A 3 -16.40 -5.74 -1.10
C ALA A 3 -17.75 -5.81 -0.35
N GLU A 4 -18.85 -5.85 -1.09
CA GLU A 4 -20.20 -5.95 -0.53
C GLU A 4 -20.42 -7.28 0.21
N HIS A 5 -19.92 -8.39 -0.34
CA HIS A 5 -20.03 -9.72 0.28
C HIS A 5 -19.26 -9.79 1.62
N TYR A 6 -18.08 -9.17 1.68
CA TYR A 6 -17.32 -9.10 2.93
C TYR A 6 -18.02 -8.26 4.00
N ARG A 7 -18.64 -7.12 3.61
CA ARG A 7 -19.41 -6.29 4.53
C ARG A 7 -20.66 -7.00 5.04
N GLU A 8 -21.39 -7.68 4.16
CA GLU A 8 -22.57 -8.49 4.53
C GLU A 8 -22.19 -9.59 5.53
N PHE A 9 -21.11 -10.34 5.21
CA PHE A 9 -20.60 -11.37 6.11
C PHE A 9 -20.20 -10.81 7.47
N ALA A 10 -19.44 -9.71 7.49
CA ALA A 10 -18.99 -9.09 8.74
C ALA A 10 -20.16 -8.67 9.64
N ALA A 11 -21.21 -8.10 9.03
CA ALA A 11 -22.43 -7.74 9.77
C ALA A 11 -23.15 -8.97 10.34
N GLN A 12 -23.21 -10.10 9.60
CA GLN A 12 -23.82 -11.34 10.07
C GLN A 12 -23.01 -12.04 11.15
N ALA A 13 -21.68 -12.01 11.03
CA ALA A 13 -20.77 -12.66 11.98
C ALA A 13 -20.46 -11.79 13.21
N GLY A 14 -20.89 -10.52 13.22
CA GLY A 14 -20.63 -9.58 14.31
C GLY A 14 -19.16 -9.21 14.46
N ILE A 15 -18.39 -9.17 13.35
CA ILE A 15 -16.97 -8.79 13.33
C ILE A 15 -16.77 -7.43 12.70
N GLU A 16 -15.80 -6.67 13.20
CA GLU A 16 -15.35 -5.43 12.58
C GLU A 16 -14.50 -5.74 11.35
N LEU A 17 -14.73 -5.01 10.27
CA LEU A 17 -14.05 -5.23 9.01
C LEU A 17 -13.70 -3.90 8.34
N SER A 18 -12.43 -3.70 8.01
CA SER A 18 -11.98 -2.76 6.98
C SER A 18 -11.66 -3.49 5.68
N LEU A 19 -11.68 -2.78 4.57
CA LEU A 19 -11.39 -3.35 3.25
C LEU A 19 -10.25 -2.58 2.62
N SER A 20 -9.27 -3.29 2.12
CA SER A 20 -8.24 -2.78 1.22
C SER A 20 -8.48 -3.33 -0.20
N SER A 21 -8.20 -2.52 -1.20
CA SER A 21 -8.23 -2.94 -2.60
C SER A 21 -6.80 -3.12 -3.11
N ASP A 22 -6.58 -4.18 -3.85
CA ASP A 22 -5.40 -4.37 -4.65
C ASP A 22 -5.74 -3.90 -6.08
N GLU A 23 -5.23 -2.72 -6.45
CA GLU A 23 -5.60 -2.07 -7.72
C GLU A 23 -5.07 -2.83 -8.95
N GLU A 24 -3.98 -3.60 -8.81
CA GLU A 24 -3.41 -4.39 -9.93
C GLU A 24 -4.23 -5.64 -10.25
N LEU A 25 -4.85 -6.24 -9.25
CA LEU A 25 -5.58 -7.51 -9.39
C LEU A 25 -7.09 -7.35 -9.28
N ASP A 26 -7.61 -6.14 -9.06
CA ASP A 26 -9.03 -5.86 -8.77
C ASP A 26 -9.58 -6.75 -7.62
N LEU A 27 -8.71 -7.06 -6.66
CA LEU A 27 -9.03 -7.92 -5.54
C LEU A 27 -9.31 -7.11 -4.28
N VAL A 28 -10.39 -7.44 -3.61
CA VAL A 28 -10.74 -6.91 -2.31
C VAL A 28 -10.19 -7.82 -1.23
N LYS A 29 -9.35 -7.28 -0.35
CA LYS A 29 -8.82 -8.00 0.82
C LYS A 29 -9.54 -7.53 2.07
N PRO A 30 -10.14 -8.45 2.86
CA PRO A 30 -10.68 -8.11 4.16
C PRO A 30 -9.52 -7.85 5.13
N ASP A 31 -9.59 -6.76 5.86
CA ASP A 31 -8.65 -6.46 6.94
C ASP A 31 -9.36 -6.67 8.29
N ASN A 32 -9.34 -7.92 8.73
CA ASN A 32 -9.82 -8.37 10.03
C ASN A 32 -8.84 -9.42 10.56
N PRO A 33 -8.34 -9.30 11.80
CA PRO A 33 -7.34 -10.21 12.35
C PRO A 33 -7.75 -11.69 12.30
N ILE A 34 -9.01 -12.00 12.58
CA ILE A 34 -9.50 -13.39 12.61
C ILE A 34 -9.51 -13.98 11.19
N LEU A 35 -10.07 -13.25 10.22
CA LEU A 35 -10.10 -13.70 8.83
C LEU A 35 -8.70 -13.82 8.23
N ASN A 36 -7.78 -12.93 8.60
CA ASN A 36 -6.39 -12.99 8.19
C ASN A 36 -5.72 -14.27 8.69
N GLU A 37 -5.87 -14.63 9.98
CA GLU A 37 -5.28 -15.85 10.53
C GLU A 37 -5.94 -17.12 9.99
N ILE A 38 -7.27 -17.13 9.77
CA ILE A 38 -7.95 -18.23 9.07
C ILE A 38 -7.35 -18.43 7.68
N ASN A 39 -7.14 -17.34 6.94
CA ASN A 39 -6.56 -17.43 5.60
C ASN A 39 -5.10 -17.90 5.65
N ILE A 40 -4.30 -17.43 6.61
CA ILE A 40 -2.90 -17.89 6.79
C ILE A 40 -2.87 -19.39 7.09
N ALA A 41 -3.74 -19.91 7.94
CA ALA A 41 -3.83 -21.37 8.18
C ALA A 41 -4.10 -22.14 6.88
N ARG A 42 -5.04 -21.66 6.08
CA ARG A 42 -5.40 -22.30 4.79
C ARG A 42 -4.24 -22.29 3.80
N ILE A 43 -3.60 -21.15 3.57
CA ILE A 43 -2.49 -21.05 2.59
C ILE A 43 -1.24 -21.81 3.04
N ARG A 44 -1.07 -22.02 4.37
CA ARG A 44 -0.02 -22.89 4.92
C ARG A 44 -0.38 -24.36 4.91
N GLY A 45 -1.65 -24.70 4.66
CA GLY A 45 -2.14 -26.08 4.78
C GLY A 45 -2.06 -26.62 6.21
N GLU A 46 -2.22 -25.74 7.20
CA GLU A 46 -2.14 -26.09 8.61
C GLU A 46 -3.54 -26.40 9.18
N ASP A 47 -3.57 -27.30 10.16
CA ASP A 47 -4.78 -27.51 10.95
C ASP A 47 -5.16 -26.22 11.69
N LEU A 48 -6.44 -25.88 11.66
CA LEU A 48 -6.94 -24.61 12.19
C LEU A 48 -6.68 -24.43 13.70
N HIS A 49 -6.84 -25.50 14.49
CA HIS A 49 -6.58 -25.45 15.93
C HIS A 49 -5.09 -25.31 16.25
N THR A 50 -4.25 -26.02 15.51
CA THR A 50 -2.79 -25.89 15.60
C THR A 50 -2.32 -24.47 15.27
N HIS A 51 -2.90 -23.87 14.24
CA HIS A 51 -2.59 -22.50 13.86
C HIS A 51 -3.06 -21.49 14.93
N TYR A 52 -4.30 -21.65 15.44
CA TYR A 52 -4.84 -20.80 16.50
C TYR A 52 -3.93 -20.75 17.73
N ASN A 53 -3.44 -21.90 18.22
CA ASN A 53 -2.56 -21.95 19.38
C ASN A 53 -1.22 -21.20 19.19
N ARG A 54 -0.89 -20.84 17.95
CA ARG A 54 0.36 -20.17 17.60
C ARG A 54 0.20 -18.75 17.10
N CYS A 55 -0.97 -18.36 16.61
CA CYS A 55 -1.19 -17.06 15.97
C CYS A 55 -1.19 -15.88 16.95
N GLY A 56 -1.37 -16.14 18.25
CA GLY A 56 -1.28 -15.12 19.31
C GLY A 56 -2.45 -14.14 19.33
N LEU A 57 -3.59 -14.47 18.73
CA LEU A 57 -4.82 -13.68 18.85
C LEU A 57 -5.39 -13.79 20.28
N ASP A 58 -5.74 -12.67 20.88
CA ASP A 58 -6.41 -12.59 22.17
C ASP A 58 -7.93 -12.76 22.02
N ILE A 59 -8.33 -13.95 21.60
CA ILE A 59 -9.74 -14.36 21.47
C ILE A 59 -9.90 -15.82 21.88
N GLU A 60 -11.10 -16.23 22.27
CA GLU A 60 -11.41 -17.60 22.63
C GLU A 60 -11.47 -18.50 21.38
N TRP A 61 -11.01 -19.77 21.51
CA TRP A 61 -11.03 -20.73 20.41
C TRP A 61 -12.41 -20.89 19.76
N HIS A 62 -13.46 -21.00 20.57
CA HIS A 62 -14.80 -21.20 20.02
C HIS A 62 -15.30 -20.00 19.20
N HIS A 63 -14.83 -18.79 19.51
CA HIS A 63 -15.14 -17.62 18.66
C HIS A 63 -14.37 -17.68 17.34
N PHE A 64 -13.10 -18.05 17.38
CA PHE A 64 -12.27 -18.23 16.16
C PHE A 64 -12.88 -19.30 15.23
N GLU A 65 -13.23 -20.46 15.79
CA GLU A 65 -13.88 -21.56 15.06
C GLU A 65 -15.26 -21.17 14.54
N PHE A 66 -16.05 -20.42 15.31
CA PHE A 66 -17.35 -19.91 14.88
C PHE A 66 -17.22 -19.01 13.65
N VAL A 67 -16.27 -18.08 13.63
CA VAL A 67 -16.05 -17.17 12.50
C VAL A 67 -15.64 -17.98 11.26
N GLU A 68 -14.74 -18.95 11.39
CA GLU A 68 -14.33 -19.82 10.29
C GLU A 68 -15.50 -20.61 9.70
N ARG A 69 -16.28 -21.28 10.53
CA ARG A 69 -17.45 -22.06 10.10
C ARG A 69 -18.51 -21.18 9.46
N SER A 70 -18.76 -19.99 10.03
CA SER A 70 -19.71 -19.02 9.51
C SER A 70 -19.25 -18.48 8.15
N TYR A 71 -17.95 -18.17 7.99
CA TYR A 71 -17.38 -17.70 6.74
C TYR A 71 -17.47 -18.75 5.64
N ARG A 72 -17.13 -19.99 5.95
CA ARG A 72 -17.28 -21.13 5.03
C ARG A 72 -18.73 -21.38 4.64
N HIS A 73 -19.65 -21.32 5.61
CA HIS A 73 -21.09 -21.49 5.37
C HIS A 73 -21.63 -20.36 4.49
N TYR A 74 -21.29 -19.11 4.80
CA TYR A 74 -21.69 -17.94 4.02
C TYR A 74 -21.27 -18.08 2.55
N LYS A 75 -20.02 -18.41 2.29
CA LYS A 75 -19.52 -18.62 0.94
C LYS A 75 -20.32 -19.72 0.20
N ARG A 76 -20.53 -20.85 0.85
CA ARG A 76 -21.31 -21.96 0.27
C ARG A 76 -22.75 -21.59 -0.02
N SER A 77 -23.42 -20.90 0.91
CA SER A 77 -24.83 -20.52 0.75
C SER A 77 -25.09 -19.52 -0.36
N LYS A 78 -24.10 -18.73 -0.72
CA LYS A 78 -24.14 -17.71 -1.77
C LYS A 78 -23.43 -18.13 -3.06
N ASP A 79 -22.90 -19.34 -3.14
CA ASP A 79 -22.06 -19.83 -4.24
C ASP A 79 -20.87 -18.90 -4.55
N LEU A 80 -20.18 -18.48 -3.50
CA LEU A 80 -19.05 -17.53 -3.55
C LEU A 80 -17.73 -18.23 -3.31
N LEU A 81 -16.70 -17.76 -4.01
CA LEU A 81 -15.31 -18.16 -3.80
C LEU A 81 -14.47 -16.92 -3.42
N ASP A 82 -13.60 -17.08 -2.44
CA ASP A 82 -12.48 -16.15 -2.23
C ASP A 82 -11.26 -16.59 -3.07
N PHE A 83 -10.19 -15.79 -3.03
CA PHE A 83 -8.99 -16.11 -3.82
C PHE A 83 -8.33 -17.42 -3.38
N THR A 84 -8.34 -17.74 -2.08
CA THR A 84 -7.79 -18.98 -1.55
C THR A 84 -8.62 -20.19 -1.97
N ASP A 85 -9.96 -20.06 -2.01
CA ASP A 85 -10.83 -21.13 -2.55
C ASP A 85 -10.49 -21.46 -4.00
N LEU A 86 -10.17 -20.43 -4.82
CA LEU A 86 -9.77 -20.67 -6.23
C LEU A 86 -8.48 -21.47 -6.31
N LEU A 87 -7.49 -21.18 -5.48
CA LEU A 87 -6.24 -21.96 -5.43
C LEU A 87 -6.49 -23.39 -4.97
N GLU A 88 -7.25 -23.57 -3.89
CA GLU A 88 -7.63 -24.90 -3.38
C GLU A 88 -8.36 -25.72 -4.44
N LEU A 89 -9.31 -25.10 -5.18
CA LEU A 89 -10.08 -25.75 -6.22
C LEU A 89 -9.20 -26.18 -7.39
N ILE A 90 -8.28 -25.32 -7.85
CA ILE A 90 -7.35 -25.65 -8.94
C ILE A 90 -6.44 -26.82 -8.54
N VAL A 91 -5.95 -26.84 -7.30
CA VAL A 91 -5.12 -27.94 -6.79
C VAL A 91 -5.95 -29.23 -6.73
N LEU A 92 -7.18 -29.19 -6.24
CA LEU A 92 -8.10 -30.33 -6.16
C LEU A 92 -8.43 -30.89 -7.55
N GLU A 93 -8.67 -30.02 -8.51
CA GLU A 93 -9.03 -30.38 -9.90
C GLU A 93 -7.81 -30.36 -10.84
N SER A 94 -6.63 -30.57 -10.33
CA SER A 94 -5.37 -30.51 -11.10
C SER A 94 -5.31 -31.45 -12.31
N HIS A 95 -6.13 -32.51 -12.31
CA HIS A 95 -6.29 -33.39 -13.46
C HIS A 95 -6.87 -32.69 -14.72
N ARG A 96 -7.59 -31.57 -14.53
CA ARG A 96 -8.18 -30.76 -15.60
C ARG A 96 -7.22 -29.71 -16.18
N LEU A 97 -6.05 -29.53 -15.56
CA LEU A 97 -5.04 -28.60 -16.07
C LEU A 97 -4.58 -29.03 -17.47
N PRO A 98 -4.41 -28.07 -18.40
CA PRO A 98 -3.92 -28.38 -19.74
C PRO A 98 -2.47 -28.82 -19.71
N ASN A 99 -2.04 -29.55 -20.74
CA ASN A 99 -0.62 -29.83 -20.94
C ASN A 99 0.09 -28.52 -21.37
N LEU A 100 1.22 -28.23 -20.78
CA LEU A 100 1.97 -26.99 -20.97
C LEU A 100 3.33 -27.28 -21.62
N GLU A 101 3.73 -26.43 -22.54
CA GLU A 101 5.08 -26.52 -23.12
C GLU A 101 6.14 -26.01 -22.15
N VAL A 102 5.85 -24.88 -21.49
CA VAL A 102 6.76 -24.20 -20.55
C VAL A 102 5.96 -23.61 -19.40
N VAL A 103 6.47 -23.77 -18.19
CA VAL A 103 6.02 -23.05 -17.00
C VAL A 103 7.18 -22.22 -16.48
N ILE A 104 6.93 -20.96 -16.19
CA ILE A 104 7.90 -20.04 -15.60
C ILE A 104 7.28 -19.50 -14.31
N ILE A 105 7.99 -19.68 -13.19
CA ILE A 105 7.62 -19.18 -11.88
C ILE A 105 8.68 -18.15 -11.47
N ASP A 106 8.23 -16.95 -11.12
CA ASP A 106 9.10 -15.88 -10.62
C ASP A 106 8.81 -15.59 -9.15
N GLU A 107 9.76 -15.00 -8.42
CA GLU A 107 9.70 -14.70 -6.98
C GLU A 107 9.26 -15.89 -6.13
N ALA A 108 9.77 -17.06 -6.47
CA ALA A 108 9.32 -18.34 -5.90
C ALA A 108 9.57 -18.48 -4.38
N GLN A 109 10.48 -17.70 -3.80
CA GLN A 109 10.73 -17.67 -2.36
C GLN A 109 9.53 -17.13 -1.56
N ASP A 110 8.60 -16.40 -2.20
CA ASP A 110 7.45 -15.80 -1.54
C ASP A 110 6.17 -16.66 -1.65
N LEU A 111 6.26 -17.80 -2.32
CA LEU A 111 5.13 -18.71 -2.48
C LEU A 111 4.75 -19.41 -1.16
N SER A 112 3.46 -19.41 -0.85
CA SER A 112 2.88 -20.18 0.26
C SER A 112 2.83 -21.67 -0.07
N ARG A 113 2.60 -22.51 0.95
CA ARG A 113 2.47 -23.95 0.76
C ARG A 113 1.38 -24.33 -0.24
N LEU A 114 0.23 -23.66 -0.19
CA LEU A 114 -0.85 -23.88 -1.14
C LEU A 114 -0.44 -23.54 -2.58
N GLN A 115 0.29 -22.43 -2.76
CA GLN A 115 0.81 -22.04 -4.08
C GLN A 115 1.88 -23.04 -4.56
N TRP A 116 2.71 -23.58 -3.67
CA TRP A 116 3.63 -24.68 -4.02
C TRP A 116 2.90 -25.93 -4.49
N ASN A 117 1.78 -26.30 -3.88
CA ASN A 117 0.94 -27.41 -4.35
C ASN A 117 0.42 -27.16 -5.78
N LEU A 118 0.06 -25.89 -6.09
CA LEU A 118 -0.31 -25.52 -7.46
C LEU A 118 0.89 -25.61 -8.41
N VAL A 119 2.07 -25.13 -8.01
CA VAL A 119 3.31 -25.24 -8.82
C VAL A 119 3.62 -26.70 -9.11
N GLU A 120 3.49 -27.57 -8.13
CA GLU A 120 3.69 -29.02 -8.29
C GLU A 120 2.72 -29.60 -9.31
N ALA A 121 1.44 -29.27 -9.22
CA ALA A 121 0.40 -29.67 -10.18
C ALA A 121 0.69 -29.19 -11.61
N LEU A 122 1.12 -27.94 -11.78
CA LEU A 122 1.54 -27.38 -13.07
C LEU A 122 2.79 -28.06 -13.62
N THR A 123 3.76 -28.36 -12.75
CA THR A 123 5.02 -29.04 -13.11
C THR A 123 4.75 -30.41 -13.72
N GLN A 124 3.78 -31.16 -13.19
CA GLN A 124 3.40 -32.48 -13.71
C GLN A 124 2.79 -32.42 -15.13
N LYS A 125 2.28 -31.26 -15.55
CA LYS A 125 1.69 -31.00 -16.85
C LYS A 125 2.62 -30.31 -17.84
N ALA A 126 3.81 -29.91 -17.41
CA ALA A 126 4.74 -29.10 -18.19
C ALA A 126 5.89 -29.95 -18.75
N LYS A 127 6.31 -29.65 -19.99
CA LYS A 127 7.52 -30.25 -20.58
C LYS A 127 8.80 -29.63 -20.02
N ARG A 128 8.79 -28.34 -19.74
CA ARG A 128 9.91 -27.59 -19.15
C ARG A 128 9.40 -26.64 -18.08
N VAL A 129 10.14 -26.56 -16.99
CA VAL A 129 9.81 -25.68 -15.85
C VAL A 129 11.04 -24.85 -15.51
N PHE A 130 10.86 -23.56 -15.35
CA PHE A 130 11.84 -22.62 -14.87
C PHE A 130 11.31 -21.95 -13.62
N ILE A 131 12.08 -22.02 -12.55
CA ILE A 131 11.71 -21.41 -11.26
C ILE A 131 12.82 -20.44 -10.89
N ALA A 132 12.46 -19.17 -10.75
CA ALA A 132 13.36 -18.10 -10.34
C ALA A 132 12.97 -17.59 -8.95
N GLY A 133 13.97 -17.18 -8.17
CA GLY A 133 13.76 -16.63 -6.85
C GLY A 133 15.08 -16.40 -6.11
N ASP A 134 15.01 -15.68 -5.01
CA ASP A 134 16.14 -15.40 -4.14
C ASP A 134 15.74 -15.63 -2.68
N ASP A 135 16.16 -16.75 -2.12
CA ASP A 135 15.86 -17.13 -0.73
C ASP A 135 16.38 -16.14 0.30
N ASP A 136 17.42 -15.36 -0.02
CA ASP A 136 17.90 -14.26 0.82
C ASP A 136 16.93 -13.06 0.90
N GLN A 137 15.98 -12.98 -0.03
CA GLN A 137 14.93 -11.95 -0.07
C GLN A 137 13.58 -12.43 0.47
N ALA A 138 13.49 -13.59 1.08
CA ALA A 138 12.26 -14.17 1.62
C ALA A 138 11.80 -13.44 2.88
N VAL A 139 11.09 -12.33 2.71
CA VAL A 139 10.58 -11.49 3.81
C VAL A 139 9.11 -11.77 4.18
N PHE A 140 8.39 -12.62 3.42
CA PHE A 140 6.96 -12.89 3.61
C PHE A 140 6.65 -14.18 4.38
N THR A 141 7.61 -14.75 5.11
CA THR A 141 7.38 -15.96 5.91
C THR A 141 6.30 -15.78 6.97
N TRP A 142 6.16 -14.59 7.52
CA TRP A 142 5.08 -14.23 8.44
C TRP A 142 3.69 -14.28 7.76
N ALA A 143 3.63 -13.95 6.47
CA ALA A 143 2.41 -13.97 5.65
C ALA A 143 2.15 -15.36 5.00
N GLY A 144 2.93 -16.39 5.33
CA GLY A 144 2.70 -17.76 4.89
C GLY A 144 3.64 -18.27 3.80
N ALA A 145 4.66 -17.51 3.37
CA ALA A 145 5.66 -17.99 2.43
C ALA A 145 6.41 -19.22 2.97
N ASP A 146 6.60 -20.23 2.10
CA ASP A 146 7.28 -21.49 2.41
C ASP A 146 8.62 -21.59 1.68
N VAL A 147 9.61 -20.90 2.21
CA VAL A 147 10.99 -20.90 1.69
C VAL A 147 11.63 -22.30 1.70
N LYS A 148 11.21 -23.19 2.63
CA LYS A 148 11.73 -24.56 2.68
C LYS A 148 11.37 -25.34 1.43
N SER A 149 10.17 -25.17 0.91
CA SER A 149 9.77 -25.77 -0.36
C SER A 149 10.63 -25.26 -1.51
N PHE A 150 10.94 -23.96 -1.57
CA PHE A 150 11.86 -23.39 -2.56
C PHE A 150 13.27 -24.01 -2.47
N LEU A 151 13.85 -24.04 -1.27
CA LEU A 151 15.19 -24.60 -1.05
C LEU A 151 15.28 -26.12 -1.28
N SER A 152 14.16 -26.84 -1.23
CA SER A 152 14.10 -28.30 -1.44
C SER A 152 13.95 -28.71 -2.91
N LEU A 153 13.84 -27.75 -3.83
CA LEU A 153 13.68 -28.03 -5.26
C LEU A 153 14.82 -28.85 -5.81
N LYS A 154 14.46 -29.82 -6.66
CA LYS A 154 15.42 -30.65 -7.36
C LYS A 154 15.52 -30.20 -8.82
N GLY A 155 16.75 -30.08 -9.32
CA GLY A 155 16.97 -29.68 -10.72
C GLY A 155 18.34 -29.06 -10.94
N LYS A 156 18.52 -28.51 -12.14
CA LYS A 156 19.73 -27.75 -12.48
C LYS A 156 19.61 -26.34 -11.89
N ILE A 157 20.50 -26.02 -10.98
CA ILE A 157 20.58 -24.68 -10.38
C ILE A 157 21.53 -23.81 -11.23
N THR A 158 21.10 -22.59 -11.52
CA THR A 158 21.93 -21.56 -12.16
C THR A 158 21.85 -20.29 -11.33
N VAL A 159 22.99 -19.86 -10.79
CA VAL A 159 23.07 -18.60 -10.05
C VAL A 159 23.32 -17.45 -11.02
N LEU A 160 22.46 -16.40 -10.97
CA LEU A 160 22.68 -15.16 -11.70
C LEU A 160 23.65 -14.29 -10.90
N SER A 161 24.93 -14.44 -11.19
CA SER A 161 26.02 -13.93 -10.35
C SER A 161 26.33 -12.45 -10.54
N GLN A 162 25.70 -11.74 -11.49
CA GLN A 162 25.98 -10.33 -11.74
C GLN A 162 24.77 -9.47 -11.37
N SER A 163 24.93 -8.57 -10.40
CA SER A 163 23.99 -7.53 -10.12
C SER A 163 24.29 -6.24 -10.90
N TYR A 164 23.28 -5.71 -11.58
CA TYR A 164 23.36 -4.43 -12.29
C TYR A 164 22.76 -3.27 -11.48
N ARG A 165 22.22 -3.56 -10.31
CA ARG A 165 21.55 -2.58 -9.43
C ARG A 165 22.38 -2.20 -8.21
N VAL A 166 22.97 -3.17 -7.53
CA VAL A 166 23.54 -3.01 -6.19
C VAL A 166 24.98 -2.52 -6.25
N PRO A 167 25.31 -1.35 -5.64
CA PRO A 167 26.68 -0.85 -5.54
C PRO A 167 27.56 -1.71 -4.61
N ALA A 168 28.88 -1.63 -4.77
CA ALA A 168 29.83 -2.47 -4.06
C ALA A 168 29.80 -2.31 -2.53
N ARG A 169 29.69 -1.09 -1.98
CA ARG A 169 29.57 -0.88 -0.52
C ARG A 169 28.26 -1.41 0.05
N VAL A 170 27.15 -1.24 -0.67
CA VAL A 170 25.85 -1.79 -0.27
C VAL A 170 25.90 -3.31 -0.28
N TYR A 171 26.52 -3.92 -1.32
CA TYR A 171 26.74 -5.35 -1.38
C TYR A 171 27.52 -5.88 -0.16
N ARG A 172 28.64 -5.23 0.19
CA ARG A 172 29.44 -5.66 1.35
C ARG A 172 28.64 -5.67 2.65
N LEU A 173 27.83 -4.61 2.87
CA LEU A 173 26.95 -4.57 4.05
C LEU A 173 25.86 -5.65 3.98
N ALA A 174 25.16 -5.79 2.86
CA ALA A 174 24.14 -6.80 2.66
C ALA A 174 24.69 -8.22 2.90
N ASN A 175 25.88 -8.51 2.36
CA ASN A 175 26.51 -9.82 2.51
C ASN A 175 26.83 -10.16 3.98
N THR A 176 27.24 -9.19 4.81
CA THR A 176 27.45 -9.43 6.25
C THR A 176 26.14 -9.77 7.00
N ILE A 177 25.01 -9.28 6.53
CA ILE A 177 23.69 -9.56 7.11
C ILE A 177 23.21 -10.94 6.67
N VAL A 178 23.28 -11.21 5.37
CA VAL A 178 22.80 -12.44 4.75
C VAL A 178 23.52 -13.68 5.29
N GLN A 179 24.82 -13.58 5.62
CA GLN A 179 25.59 -14.67 6.24
C GLN A 179 25.05 -15.13 7.60
N ARG A 180 24.14 -14.38 8.23
CA ARG A 180 23.48 -14.78 9.49
C ARG A 180 22.31 -15.74 9.26
N ILE A 181 21.83 -15.87 8.03
CA ILE A 181 20.73 -16.76 7.67
C ILE A 181 21.25 -18.20 7.68
N GLN A 182 20.66 -19.03 8.55
CA GLN A 182 21.12 -20.43 8.75
C GLN A 182 20.70 -21.37 7.61
N GLN A 183 19.51 -21.14 7.03
CA GLN A 183 18.96 -21.97 5.95
C GLN A 183 18.88 -21.13 4.69
N ARG A 184 19.86 -21.28 3.82
CA ARG A 184 19.94 -20.55 2.55
C ARG A 184 20.71 -21.38 1.50
N GLN A 185 20.45 -21.09 0.22
CA GLN A 185 21.30 -21.54 -0.87
C GLN A 185 22.61 -20.74 -0.85
N GLU A 186 23.74 -21.43 -0.76
CA GLU A 186 25.03 -20.76 -0.92
C GLU A 186 25.18 -20.26 -2.35
N LYS A 187 25.46 -18.95 -2.49
CA LYS A 187 25.59 -18.29 -3.78
C LYS A 187 26.56 -17.13 -3.69
N GLU A 188 27.39 -17.03 -4.72
CA GLU A 188 28.28 -15.90 -4.90
C GLU A 188 27.75 -15.02 -6.02
N TRP A 189 27.70 -13.70 -5.77
CA TRP A 189 27.33 -12.72 -6.77
C TRP A 189 28.19 -11.49 -6.67
N ARG A 190 28.24 -10.70 -7.76
CA ARG A 190 29.09 -9.53 -7.89
C ARG A 190 28.22 -8.27 -8.00
N PRO A 191 28.58 -7.21 -7.29
CA PRO A 191 27.91 -5.92 -7.41
C PRO A 191 28.18 -5.29 -8.79
N ARG A 192 27.42 -4.25 -9.13
CA ARG A 192 27.75 -3.43 -10.30
C ARG A 192 29.07 -2.69 -10.10
N GLU A 193 29.69 -2.25 -11.22
CA GLU A 193 30.92 -1.45 -11.24
C GLU A 193 30.66 -0.01 -10.77
N PHE A 194 30.27 0.14 -9.52
CA PHE A 194 30.04 1.42 -8.87
C PHE A 194 30.17 1.24 -7.37
N GLU A 195 31.03 2.05 -6.74
CA GLU A 195 31.32 1.85 -5.31
C GLU A 195 30.11 2.14 -4.42
N GLY A 196 29.41 3.24 -4.68
CA GLY A 196 28.33 3.70 -3.81
C GLY A 196 28.80 4.17 -2.45
N GLU A 197 27.86 4.51 -1.59
CA GLU A 197 28.15 4.96 -0.23
C GLU A 197 27.16 4.35 0.76
N VAL A 198 27.64 4.14 1.99
CA VAL A 198 26.82 3.67 3.11
C VAL A 198 27.16 4.57 4.31
N PHE A 199 26.17 5.21 4.87
CA PHE A 199 26.27 6.04 6.07
C PHE A 199 25.40 5.46 7.17
N SER A 200 25.82 5.66 8.43
CA SER A 200 25.05 5.29 9.60
C SER A 200 24.73 6.55 10.40
N TYR A 201 23.48 6.72 10.80
CA TYR A 201 23.02 7.82 11.63
C TYR A 201 22.38 7.26 12.89
N ASN A 202 22.61 7.92 14.01
CA ASN A 202 21.98 7.52 15.28
C ASN A 202 20.55 8.02 15.39
N ARG A 203 20.22 9.10 14.70
CA ARG A 203 18.93 9.77 14.74
C ARG A 203 18.46 10.05 13.31
N ILE A 204 17.16 9.96 13.08
CA ILE A 204 16.56 10.24 11.77
C ILE A 204 16.75 11.72 11.36
N GLU A 205 16.78 12.61 12.34
CA GLU A 205 16.93 14.04 12.13
C GLU A 205 18.30 14.43 11.56
N ASP A 206 19.29 13.57 11.72
CA ASP A 206 20.65 13.79 11.20
C ASP A 206 20.76 13.41 9.70
N VAL A 207 19.74 12.74 9.14
CA VAL A 207 19.74 12.33 7.74
C VAL A 207 19.46 13.52 6.84
N PRO A 208 20.31 13.83 5.83
CA PRO A 208 20.22 15.04 5.01
C PRO A 208 19.16 14.92 3.90
N VAL A 209 17.90 14.66 4.25
CA VAL A 209 16.79 14.42 3.33
C VAL A 209 16.32 15.67 2.55
N SER A 210 16.92 16.82 2.81
CA SER A 210 16.50 18.09 2.20
C SER A 210 16.81 18.21 0.71
N SER A 211 17.66 17.35 0.17
CA SER A 211 18.07 17.32 -1.24
C SER A 211 18.29 15.89 -1.71
N GLY A 212 18.28 15.69 -3.03
CA GLY A 212 18.41 14.35 -3.61
C GLY A 212 17.07 13.60 -3.70
N GLN A 213 17.13 12.33 -4.11
CA GLN A 213 15.99 11.42 -4.19
C GLN A 213 16.09 10.41 -3.04
N TRP A 214 15.03 10.26 -2.28
CA TRP A 214 15.03 9.42 -1.08
C TRP A 214 13.92 8.37 -1.12
N LEU A 215 14.28 7.15 -0.78
CA LEU A 215 13.34 6.12 -0.38
C LEU A 215 13.65 5.76 1.07
N ILE A 216 12.73 6.08 1.97
CA ILE A 216 12.84 5.76 3.39
C ILE A 216 11.96 4.56 3.68
N MET A 217 12.54 3.49 4.18
CA MET A 217 11.83 2.24 4.43
C MET A 217 11.85 1.88 5.92
N ALA A 218 10.77 1.28 6.39
CA ALA A 218 10.67 0.72 7.72
C ALA A 218 10.01 -0.66 7.68
N SER A 219 10.21 -1.48 8.72
CA SER A 219 9.64 -2.82 8.79
C SER A 219 8.11 -2.83 8.96
N THR A 220 7.54 -1.76 9.51
CA THR A 220 6.09 -1.65 9.77
C THR A 220 5.56 -0.24 9.49
N ASN A 221 4.27 -0.15 9.21
CA ASN A 221 3.58 1.13 9.04
C ASN A 221 3.63 2.02 10.31
N TYR A 222 3.69 1.42 11.49
CA TYR A 222 3.81 2.12 12.76
C TYR A 222 5.11 2.95 12.81
N LEU A 223 6.23 2.39 12.37
CA LEU A 223 7.52 3.07 12.34
C LEU A 223 7.61 4.19 11.28
N LEU A 224 6.75 4.16 10.26
CA LEU A 224 6.68 5.23 9.25
C LEU A 224 5.97 6.49 9.78
N THR A 225 5.11 6.37 10.79
CA THR A 225 4.33 7.51 11.30
C THR A 225 5.21 8.62 11.88
N PRO A 226 6.16 8.36 12.81
CA PRO A 226 7.06 9.42 13.29
C PRO A 226 7.94 9.99 12.18
N ILE A 227 8.33 9.19 11.17
CA ILE A 227 9.07 9.67 10.00
C ILE A 227 8.22 10.67 9.21
N ALA A 228 6.96 10.34 8.96
CA ALA A 228 6.03 11.23 8.26
C ALA A 228 5.81 12.55 9.03
N GLU A 229 5.67 12.50 10.35
CA GLU A 229 5.54 13.68 11.20
C GLU A 229 6.81 14.55 11.16
N TRP A 230 7.96 13.92 11.21
CA TRP A 230 9.25 14.63 11.06
C TRP A 230 9.37 15.32 9.70
N LEU A 231 9.06 14.64 8.59
CA LEU A 231 9.07 15.24 7.25
C LEU A 231 8.09 16.42 7.14
N LYS A 232 6.90 16.31 7.75
CA LYS A 232 5.92 17.40 7.81
C LYS A 232 6.48 18.61 8.61
N SER A 233 7.12 18.37 9.76
CA SER A 233 7.71 19.45 10.55
C SER A 233 8.81 20.21 9.80
N LEU A 234 9.52 19.53 8.91
CA LEU A 234 10.49 20.12 8.01
C LEU A 234 9.87 20.82 6.79
N GLY A 235 8.58 20.74 6.58
CA GLY A 235 7.91 21.26 5.38
C GLY A 235 8.36 20.56 4.09
N LEU A 236 8.64 19.26 4.14
CA LEU A 236 9.07 18.47 2.98
C LEU A 236 7.91 17.66 2.41
N LEU A 237 7.70 17.76 1.08
CA LEU A 237 6.77 16.90 0.38
C LEU A 237 7.30 15.47 0.34
N TYR A 238 6.43 14.52 0.63
CA TYR A 238 6.70 13.10 0.49
C TYR A 238 5.51 12.35 -0.09
N GLU A 239 5.76 11.15 -0.56
CA GLU A 239 4.76 10.19 -1.04
C GLU A 239 4.78 8.96 -0.13
N ARG A 240 3.61 8.43 0.19
CA ARG A 240 3.45 7.16 0.93
C ARG A 240 2.47 6.27 0.18
N ALA A 241 2.93 5.09 -0.21
CA ALA A 241 2.13 4.12 -0.99
C ALA A 241 1.45 4.75 -2.22
N GLY A 242 2.19 5.53 -3.01
CA GLY A 242 1.66 6.22 -4.20
C GLY A 242 0.83 7.48 -3.91
N VAL A 243 0.53 7.79 -2.63
CA VAL A 243 -0.30 8.93 -2.25
C VAL A 243 0.57 10.09 -1.76
N PRO A 244 0.48 11.27 -2.38
CA PRO A 244 1.18 12.46 -1.90
C PRO A 244 0.73 12.90 -0.50
N SER A 245 1.67 13.42 0.29
CA SER A 245 1.43 13.91 1.66
C SER A 245 0.41 15.05 1.74
N VAL A 246 0.25 15.81 0.66
CA VAL A 246 -0.85 16.77 0.47
C VAL A 246 -1.66 16.34 -0.74
N PRO A 247 -2.96 16.03 -0.58
CA PRO A 247 -3.83 15.66 -1.69
C PRO A 247 -3.95 16.77 -2.75
N ALA A 248 -3.96 16.38 -4.02
CA ALA A 248 -3.99 17.33 -5.15
C ALA A 248 -5.18 18.30 -5.10
N ASN A 249 -6.36 17.83 -4.66
CA ASN A 249 -7.55 18.67 -4.52
C ASN A 249 -7.41 19.80 -3.47
N ILE A 250 -6.62 19.57 -2.41
CA ILE A 250 -6.29 20.62 -1.43
C ILE A 250 -5.31 21.63 -2.04
N ILE A 251 -4.29 21.12 -2.74
CA ILE A 251 -3.33 21.97 -3.45
C ILE A 251 -4.03 22.88 -4.43
N HIS A 252 -4.92 22.32 -5.26
CA HIS A 252 -5.71 23.10 -6.24
C HIS A 252 -6.59 24.12 -5.53
N ALA A 253 -7.30 23.74 -4.46
CA ALA A 253 -8.14 24.69 -3.72
C ALA A 253 -7.36 25.88 -3.17
N VAL A 254 -6.14 25.65 -2.64
CA VAL A 254 -5.27 26.73 -2.14
C VAL A 254 -4.81 27.65 -3.28
N TYR A 255 -4.37 27.07 -4.42
CA TYR A 255 -3.96 27.89 -5.57
C TYR A 255 -5.10 28.68 -6.17
N ASP A 256 -6.25 28.06 -6.38
CA ASP A 256 -7.40 28.69 -7.02
C ASP A 256 -8.00 29.76 -6.13
N TRP A 257 -8.00 29.56 -4.79
CA TRP A 257 -8.37 30.60 -3.85
C TRP A 257 -7.44 31.83 -3.94
N GLU A 258 -6.12 31.62 -3.98
CA GLU A 258 -5.17 32.73 -4.09
C GLU A 258 -5.21 33.41 -5.48
N ARG A 259 -5.57 32.69 -6.54
CA ARG A 259 -5.85 33.27 -7.87
C ARG A 259 -7.06 34.19 -7.82
N LEU A 260 -8.16 33.75 -7.20
CA LEU A 260 -9.34 34.59 -6.98
C LEU A 260 -9.00 35.87 -6.19
N ARG A 261 -8.26 35.72 -5.09
CA ARG A 261 -7.83 36.88 -4.28
C ARG A 261 -6.95 37.88 -5.05
N LYS A 262 -6.23 37.43 -6.07
CA LYS A 262 -5.41 38.26 -6.96
C LYS A 262 -6.22 38.82 -8.15
N GLY A 263 -7.54 38.70 -8.15
CA GLY A 263 -8.43 39.22 -9.21
C GLY A 263 -8.45 38.33 -10.46
N GLN A 264 -7.94 37.12 -10.41
CA GLN A 264 -8.05 36.19 -11.54
C GLN A 264 -9.36 35.42 -11.47
N LYS A 265 -9.89 35.03 -12.63
CA LYS A 265 -11.08 34.18 -12.73
C LYS A 265 -10.67 32.70 -12.74
N ILE A 266 -11.53 31.85 -12.16
CA ILE A 266 -11.37 30.39 -12.16
C ILE A 266 -12.62 29.68 -12.68
N SER A 267 -12.49 28.44 -13.13
CA SER A 267 -13.62 27.67 -13.67
C SER A 267 -14.62 27.27 -12.58
N GLY A 268 -15.86 26.96 -12.99
CA GLY A 268 -16.89 26.49 -12.07
C GLY A 268 -16.50 25.19 -11.34
N ALA A 269 -15.71 24.32 -11.96
CA ALA A 269 -15.17 23.10 -11.33
C ALA A 269 -14.19 23.45 -10.20
N ASP A 270 -13.30 24.43 -10.42
CA ASP A 270 -12.33 24.89 -9.42
C ASP A 270 -13.05 25.61 -8.26
N VAL A 271 -14.07 26.43 -8.56
CA VAL A 271 -14.92 27.05 -7.52
C VAL A 271 -15.58 25.96 -6.66
N LYS A 272 -16.14 24.92 -7.29
CA LYS A 272 -16.74 23.80 -6.57
C LYS A 272 -15.74 23.10 -5.64
N ASN A 273 -14.48 22.96 -6.08
CA ASN A 273 -13.42 22.40 -5.25
C ASN A 273 -13.06 23.33 -4.07
N VAL A 274 -12.93 24.63 -4.30
CA VAL A 274 -12.69 25.65 -3.26
C VAL A 274 -13.80 25.61 -2.21
N TYR A 275 -15.07 25.62 -2.63
CA TYR A 275 -16.23 25.62 -1.72
C TYR A 275 -16.31 24.40 -0.80
N LYS A 276 -15.70 23.28 -1.16
CA LYS A 276 -15.59 22.10 -0.25
C LYS A 276 -14.83 22.43 1.04
N TYR A 277 -13.91 23.39 0.97
CA TYR A 277 -13.00 23.73 2.07
C TYR A 277 -13.39 25.02 2.80
N LEU A 278 -14.35 25.80 2.28
CA LEU A 278 -14.92 26.98 2.96
C LEU A 278 -15.85 26.56 4.10
N GLY A 279 -15.68 27.15 5.27
CA GLY A 279 -16.52 26.89 6.44
C GLY A 279 -17.84 27.67 6.45
N SER A 280 -18.57 27.51 7.54
CA SER A 280 -19.89 28.13 7.69
C SER A 280 -19.84 29.65 7.89
N GLN A 281 -18.70 30.19 8.28
CA GLN A 281 -18.50 31.65 8.42
C GLN A 281 -18.04 32.28 7.11
N ALA A 282 -17.47 31.48 6.22
CA ALA A 282 -16.97 31.93 4.92
C ALA A 282 -18.05 31.97 3.82
N VAL A 283 -19.18 31.26 4.03
CA VAL A 283 -20.26 31.15 3.02
C VAL A 283 -21.64 31.33 3.67
N ALA A 284 -22.49 32.16 3.08
CA ALA A 284 -23.85 32.44 3.54
C ALA A 284 -24.73 31.17 3.60
N ARG A 285 -25.72 31.18 4.49
CA ARG A 285 -26.68 30.09 4.64
C ARG A 285 -27.43 29.85 3.31
N GLY A 286 -27.49 28.60 2.88
CA GLY A 286 -28.09 28.19 1.60
C GLY A 286 -27.10 28.03 0.43
N HIS A 287 -25.87 28.53 0.54
CA HIS A 287 -24.84 28.48 -0.52
C HIS A 287 -23.71 27.52 -0.24
N LYS A 288 -23.85 26.59 0.72
CA LYS A 288 -22.78 25.62 1.12
C LYS A 288 -22.33 24.66 0.00
N SER A 289 -23.17 24.47 -1.01
CA SER A 289 -22.80 23.67 -2.20
C SER A 289 -22.88 24.55 -3.43
N PHE A 290 -21.72 24.85 -4.02
CA PHE A 290 -21.66 25.51 -5.30
C PHE A 290 -22.22 24.58 -6.38
N LYS A 291 -23.28 25.02 -7.05
CA LYS A 291 -23.79 24.38 -8.27
C LYS A 291 -23.16 25.08 -9.44
N ALA A 292 -22.21 24.44 -10.09
CA ALA A 292 -21.62 25.00 -11.31
C ALA A 292 -22.69 25.20 -12.36
N GLY A 293 -22.68 26.36 -13.02
CA GLY A 293 -23.31 26.55 -14.33
C GLY A 293 -22.63 25.68 -15.41
N GLU A 294 -22.84 26.00 -16.67
CA GLU A 294 -22.13 25.34 -17.80
C GLU A 294 -20.61 25.33 -17.58
N SER A 295 -19.94 24.29 -18.07
CA SER A 295 -18.53 24.01 -17.78
C SER A 295 -17.54 25.13 -18.13
N ASP A 296 -17.91 26.03 -19.03
CA ASP A 296 -17.03 27.07 -19.58
C ASP A 296 -17.15 28.44 -18.87
N VAL A 297 -18.01 28.56 -17.85
CA VAL A 297 -18.20 29.82 -17.12
C VAL A 297 -17.03 30.02 -16.15
N MET A 298 -16.42 31.21 -16.25
CA MET A 298 -15.34 31.68 -15.38
C MET A 298 -15.88 32.68 -14.35
N TYR A 299 -15.53 32.45 -13.08
CA TYR A 299 -16.02 33.24 -11.94
C TYR A 299 -14.92 34.08 -11.31
N SER A 300 -15.20 35.33 -11.02
CA SER A 300 -14.35 36.19 -10.20
C SER A 300 -14.79 36.14 -8.73
N ILE A 301 -14.00 36.73 -7.83
CA ILE A 301 -14.35 36.80 -6.41
C ILE A 301 -15.59 37.64 -6.16
N GLU A 302 -15.79 38.71 -6.97
CA GLU A 302 -16.95 39.58 -6.94
C GLU A 302 -18.21 38.83 -7.39
N ASP A 303 -18.14 38.00 -8.42
CA ASP A 303 -19.24 37.14 -8.86
C ASP A 303 -19.67 36.18 -7.75
N LEU A 304 -18.69 35.62 -7.02
CA LEU A 304 -18.95 34.71 -5.92
C LEU A 304 -19.57 35.40 -4.71
N GLN A 305 -19.17 36.63 -4.43
CA GLN A 305 -19.76 37.45 -3.36
C GLN A 305 -21.18 37.87 -3.71
N ALA A 306 -21.43 38.33 -4.93
CA ALA A 306 -22.72 38.83 -5.36
C ALA A 306 -23.80 37.74 -5.49
N ASN A 307 -23.42 36.53 -6.02
CA ASN A 307 -24.41 35.56 -6.47
C ASN A 307 -24.31 34.20 -5.75
N PHE A 308 -23.18 33.88 -5.08
CA PHE A 308 -22.94 32.58 -4.52
C PHE A 308 -22.60 32.60 -3.03
N GLY A 309 -22.90 33.73 -2.36
CA GLY A 309 -22.87 33.84 -0.91
C GLY A 309 -21.47 33.78 -0.29
N LEU A 310 -20.43 34.13 -1.04
CA LEU A 310 -19.06 34.20 -0.46
C LEU A 310 -18.99 35.42 0.47
N LEU A 311 -18.55 35.18 1.74
CA LEU A 311 -18.51 36.21 2.78
C LEU A 311 -17.09 36.68 3.14
N THR A 312 -16.07 35.97 2.66
CA THR A 312 -14.67 36.23 3.05
C THR A 312 -13.77 36.43 1.84
N THR A 313 -12.72 37.22 2.02
CA THR A 313 -11.59 37.38 1.10
C THR A 313 -10.26 37.21 1.80
N GLN A 314 -10.28 36.63 3.00
CA GLN A 314 -9.10 36.37 3.81
C GLN A 314 -8.11 35.45 3.10
N ILE A 315 -6.88 35.42 3.59
CA ILE A 315 -5.83 34.53 3.09
C ILE A 315 -6.28 33.06 3.20
N TRP A 316 -5.80 32.20 2.30
CA TRP A 316 -6.27 30.83 2.16
C TRP A 316 -6.34 30.03 3.48
N HIS A 317 -5.35 30.17 4.36
CA HIS A 317 -5.32 29.40 5.61
C HIS A 317 -6.34 29.88 6.66
N GLU A 318 -6.94 31.03 6.48
CA GLU A 318 -8.05 31.54 7.29
C GLU A 318 -9.40 31.24 6.62
N ALA A 319 -9.46 31.38 5.29
CA ALA A 319 -10.69 31.18 4.54
C ALA A 319 -11.08 29.71 4.35
N LEU A 320 -10.10 28.84 4.06
CA LEU A 320 -10.32 27.40 3.83
C LEU A 320 -10.24 26.61 5.15
N ASP A 321 -11.07 26.97 6.11
CA ASP A 321 -11.03 26.49 7.50
C ASP A 321 -11.44 25.02 7.68
N LYS A 322 -12.04 24.38 6.67
CA LYS A 322 -12.25 22.93 6.66
C LYS A 322 -11.00 22.10 6.34
N ILE A 323 -9.91 22.72 5.89
CA ILE A 323 -8.61 22.07 5.90
C ILE A 323 -8.16 22.00 7.35
N SER A 324 -7.88 20.79 7.87
CA SER A 324 -7.48 20.61 9.25
C SER A 324 -6.23 21.42 9.60
N ASP A 325 -6.13 21.88 10.86
CA ASP A 325 -5.03 22.72 11.35
C ASP A 325 -3.67 22.12 11.02
N ASN A 326 -3.45 20.85 11.32
CA ASN A 326 -2.20 20.15 11.04
C ASN A 326 -1.80 20.18 9.55
N LYS A 327 -2.80 20.10 8.64
CA LYS A 327 -2.54 20.22 7.20
C LYS A 327 -2.24 21.66 6.78
N ARG A 328 -2.94 22.63 7.37
CA ARG A 328 -2.67 24.06 7.10
C ARG A 328 -1.26 24.44 7.54
N GLU A 329 -0.87 24.07 8.76
CA GLU A 329 0.48 24.30 9.29
C GLU A 329 1.56 23.67 8.42
N TYR A 330 1.35 22.44 7.98
CA TYR A 330 2.25 21.75 7.07
C TYR A 330 2.39 22.46 5.72
N ILE A 331 1.29 22.88 5.10
CA ILE A 331 1.32 23.62 3.84
C ILE A 331 2.03 24.98 4.05
N ILE A 332 1.79 25.69 5.16
CA ILE A 332 2.49 26.91 5.49
C ILE A 332 4.00 26.68 5.63
N ALA A 333 4.42 25.61 6.32
CA ALA A 333 5.83 25.25 6.46
C ALA A 333 6.49 25.01 5.10
N MET A 334 5.81 24.29 4.19
CA MET A 334 6.26 24.05 2.82
C MET A 334 6.44 25.36 2.02
N LEU A 335 5.45 26.24 2.08
CA LEU A 335 5.49 27.53 1.38
C LEU A 335 6.61 28.43 1.92
N ARG A 336 6.82 28.47 3.25
CA ARG A 336 7.93 29.22 3.88
C ARG A 336 9.29 28.70 3.44
N ARG A 337 9.41 27.42 3.16
CA ARG A 337 10.63 26.79 2.62
C ARG A 337 10.84 27.11 1.12
N GLY A 338 9.85 27.67 0.43
CA GLY A 338 9.88 27.91 -1.00
C GLY A 338 9.51 26.69 -1.82
N THR A 339 8.99 25.64 -1.20
CA THR A 339 8.54 24.43 -1.90
C THR A 339 7.27 24.75 -2.71
N LYS A 340 7.31 24.52 -4.02
CA LYS A 340 6.11 24.61 -4.86
C LYS A 340 5.20 23.43 -4.56
N LEU A 341 3.96 23.68 -4.21
CA LEU A 341 2.98 22.62 -3.89
C LEU A 341 2.71 21.67 -5.05
N SER A 342 2.95 22.12 -6.29
CA SER A 342 2.85 21.30 -7.52
C SER A 342 4.12 20.48 -7.81
N SER A 343 5.13 20.52 -6.95
CA SER A 343 6.36 19.74 -7.13
C SER A 343 6.08 18.25 -6.94
N VAL A 344 6.76 17.42 -7.72
CA VAL A 344 6.79 15.97 -7.48
C VAL A 344 7.61 15.72 -6.21
N PRO A 345 7.09 14.93 -5.25
CA PRO A 345 7.84 14.58 -4.06
C PRO A 345 9.16 13.89 -4.41
N HIS A 346 10.25 14.35 -3.82
CA HIS A 346 11.56 13.71 -3.97
C HIS A 346 11.84 12.69 -2.85
N ILE A 347 10.92 12.55 -1.91
CA ILE A 347 10.96 11.59 -0.80
C ILE A 347 9.79 10.64 -0.94
N ARG A 348 10.09 9.34 -0.91
CA ARG A 348 9.10 8.28 -0.78
C ARG A 348 9.31 7.56 0.53
N ILE A 349 8.22 7.24 1.22
CA ILE A 349 8.26 6.42 2.43
C ILE A 349 7.41 5.17 2.22
N SER A 350 7.93 4.00 2.58
CA SER A 350 7.27 2.71 2.38
C SER A 350 7.66 1.72 3.46
N THR A 351 6.90 0.67 3.61
CA THR A 351 7.37 -0.55 4.26
C THR A 351 8.33 -1.30 3.33
N ILE A 352 9.13 -2.21 3.88
CA ILE A 352 10.09 -3.02 3.10
C ILE A 352 9.42 -4.16 2.33
N HIS A 353 8.12 -4.33 2.48
CA HIS A 353 7.28 -5.35 1.83
C HIS A 353 5.96 -4.74 1.35
#